data_1a981f6acbe7222af9285e524072993d
#
_entry.id   1a981f6acbe7222af9285e524072993d
#
_cell.length_a   1.000
_cell.length_b   1.000
_cell.length_c   1.000
_cell.angle_alpha   90.00
_cell.angle_beta   90.00
_cell.angle_gamma   90.00
#
_symmetry.space_group_name_H-M   'P 1'
#
loop_
_entity.id
_entity.type
_entity.pdbx_description
1 polymer ?
#
loop_
_entity_poly.entity_id
_entity_poly.type
_entity_poly.pdbx_seq_one_letter_code
_entity_poly.pdbx_strand_id
1 'polypeptide(L)'
;MSRNSILPLLAGALLCASLPLRGQDLPEGMGKEIVVAKCSSCHPLQARVGAGYTAKGWATVLRMMTNHGVDLNVAEIAALKQYLSKNYPEKGKPTAVEVAGPVKISMKAWQVPTPGSRPHDPLATRDGFLWYTGQMANVLGRVDPKTGKIREYPLATKHSGPHGLAEDKEGNIWYTGNTGALIGKLDPNTGKVIEYKMPDAQAKDPHTLIFDRSGILWFTVQNSNFIGRLDPKTGAIKLLTPPTPKSRPYGMALDSKGNVFVVQFGTNRIARVDPHTLEIREYALPDATSRPRRIAITSDDIVWYADYSRGYLGRLDPASAKVTEYASPSGPKSAPYGISAIHDVIWYSESESSPNTVVRFDPKTERFQSWAIPDGGNIVRNTSVTPDGNFVLANSLVNTVTLVKIPK
;
A
#
# COMPACT_ATOMS: atom_id res chain seq x y z
N MET A 1 18.37 -21.17 76.24
CA MET A 1 18.39 -19.70 76.08
C MET A 1 18.61 -19.41 74.62
N SER A 2 17.54 -19.25 73.83
CA SER A 2 17.60 -18.86 72.43
C SER A 2 16.74 -17.62 72.20
N ARG A 3 17.35 -16.55 71.73
CA ARG A 3 16.68 -15.27 71.50
C ARG A 3 16.12 -15.32 70.03
N ASN A 4 14.81 -15.26 69.95
CA ASN A 4 14.11 -15.02 68.71
C ASN A 4 14.20 -13.52 68.30
N SER A 5 14.82 -13.21 67.20
CA SER A 5 14.81 -11.88 66.62
C SER A 5 13.73 -11.84 65.52
N ILE A 6 12.70 -11.03 65.77
CA ILE A 6 11.63 -10.73 64.79
C ILE A 6 12.10 -9.54 63.95
N LEU A 7 12.29 -9.77 62.61
CA LEU A 7 12.46 -8.69 61.66
C LEU A 7 11.07 -8.20 61.23
N PRO A 8 10.83 -6.90 61.12
CA PRO A 8 9.60 -6.36 60.54
C PRO A 8 9.65 -6.39 59.01
N LEU A 9 8.64 -6.99 58.39
CA LEU A 9 8.37 -6.86 56.95
C LEU A 9 7.96 -5.42 56.63
N LEU A 10 8.80 -4.69 55.97
CA LEU A 10 8.42 -3.45 55.27
C LEU A 10 7.66 -3.80 53.98
N ALA A 11 6.35 -3.59 54.02
CA ALA A 11 5.51 -3.62 52.81
C ALA A 11 5.80 -2.36 51.97
N GLY A 12 6.63 -2.50 50.97
CA GLY A 12 6.85 -1.47 49.97
C GLY A 12 5.64 -1.37 49.04
N ALA A 13 4.81 -0.36 49.22
CA ALA A 13 3.79 0.00 48.24
C ALA A 13 4.48 0.47 46.97
N LEU A 14 4.47 -0.37 45.92
CA LEU A 14 4.80 0.06 44.57
C LEU A 14 3.70 1.05 44.08
N LEU A 15 3.96 2.33 44.21
CA LEU A 15 3.24 3.34 43.46
C LEU A 15 3.57 3.10 41.96
N CYS A 16 2.66 2.45 41.25
CA CYS A 16 2.61 2.53 39.81
C CYS A 16 2.32 3.99 39.42
N ALA A 17 3.36 4.81 39.33
CA ALA A 17 3.28 6.09 38.66
C ALA A 17 2.95 5.80 37.22
N SER A 18 1.70 5.97 36.82
CA SER A 18 1.29 6.09 35.42
C SER A 18 2.05 7.31 34.88
N LEU A 19 3.18 7.02 34.19
CA LEU A 19 3.85 8.04 33.41
C LEU A 19 2.79 8.59 32.45
N PRO A 20 2.49 9.89 32.48
CA PRO A 20 1.64 10.48 31.45
C PRO A 20 2.33 10.16 30.12
N LEU A 21 1.59 9.58 29.15
CA LEU A 21 2.02 9.56 27.76
C LEU A 21 2.50 10.99 27.48
N ARG A 22 3.82 11.17 27.31
CA ARG A 22 4.40 12.46 26.97
C ARG A 22 3.65 12.95 25.77
N GLY A 23 2.87 14.02 25.95
CA GLY A 23 2.22 14.72 24.86
C GLY A 23 3.30 14.99 23.82
N GLN A 24 3.02 14.60 22.59
CA GLN A 24 3.95 14.77 21.49
C GLN A 24 4.43 16.22 21.53
N ASP A 25 5.75 16.48 21.44
CA ASP A 25 6.32 17.83 21.30
C ASP A 25 5.92 18.41 19.94
N LEU A 26 4.66 18.85 19.86
CA LEU A 26 4.13 19.56 18.69
C LEU A 26 4.57 21.01 18.78
N PRO A 27 5.04 21.61 17.67
CA PRO A 27 5.36 23.03 17.62
C PRO A 27 4.22 23.90 18.12
N GLU A 28 4.52 24.97 18.81
CA GLU A 28 3.52 25.92 19.31
C GLU A 28 2.81 26.67 18.15
N GLY A 29 1.52 26.98 18.36
CA GLY A 29 0.70 27.70 17.38
C GLY A 29 -0.78 27.31 17.44
N MET A 30 -1.65 28.14 16.88
CA MET A 30 -3.12 27.99 16.93
C MET A 30 -3.67 26.63 16.45
N GLY A 31 -2.93 25.89 15.65
CA GLY A 31 -3.35 24.56 15.17
C GLY A 31 -3.00 23.42 16.11
N LYS A 32 -2.11 23.63 17.10
CA LYS A 32 -1.63 22.56 18.01
C LYS A 32 -2.78 21.94 18.81
N GLU A 33 -3.64 22.74 19.40
CA GLU A 33 -4.76 22.26 20.19
C GLU A 33 -5.76 21.46 19.36
N ILE A 34 -6.03 21.90 18.12
CA ILE A 34 -6.91 21.18 17.20
C ILE A 34 -6.31 19.82 16.83
N VAL A 35 -4.98 19.75 16.58
CA VAL A 35 -4.28 18.49 16.32
C VAL A 35 -4.42 17.54 17.50
N VAL A 36 -4.18 18.02 18.72
CA VAL A 36 -4.28 17.21 19.93
C VAL A 36 -5.71 16.71 20.13
N ALA A 37 -6.70 17.57 20.01
CA ALA A 37 -8.10 17.24 20.28
C ALA A 37 -8.73 16.34 19.20
N LYS A 38 -8.42 16.55 17.92
CA LYS A 38 -9.15 15.93 16.81
C LYS A 38 -8.34 14.95 15.95
N CYS A 39 -7.00 15.05 15.97
CA CYS A 39 -6.16 14.21 15.11
C CYS A 39 -5.44 13.10 15.88
N SER A 40 -5.01 13.37 17.10
CA SER A 40 -4.15 12.46 17.89
C SER A 40 -4.90 11.26 18.46
N SER A 41 -6.23 11.25 18.44
CA SER A 41 -7.05 10.13 18.91
C SER A 41 -6.90 8.86 18.09
N CYS A 42 -6.62 8.98 16.79
CA CYS A 42 -6.50 7.84 15.87
C CYS A 42 -5.05 7.39 15.66
N HIS A 43 -4.11 8.34 15.61
CA HIS A 43 -2.68 8.07 15.43
C HIS A 43 -1.84 9.28 15.85
N PRO A 44 -0.57 9.07 16.28
CA PRO A 44 0.36 10.17 16.52
C PRO A 44 0.66 10.95 15.24
N LEU A 45 0.62 12.29 15.31
CA LEU A 45 0.88 13.15 14.15
C LEU A 45 2.27 12.89 13.55
N GLN A 46 3.31 12.79 14.40
CA GLN A 46 4.71 12.56 13.97
C GLN A 46 4.88 11.32 13.11
N ALA A 47 4.07 10.29 13.35
CA ALA A 47 4.09 9.06 12.54
C ALA A 47 3.59 9.28 11.10
N ARG A 48 2.94 10.42 10.82
CA ARG A 48 2.27 10.70 9.53
C ARG A 48 2.80 11.93 8.80
N VAL A 49 3.52 12.81 9.48
CA VAL A 49 4.05 14.07 8.88
C VAL A 49 5.46 13.95 8.32
N GLY A 50 6.02 12.75 8.25
CA GLY A 50 7.43 12.49 7.93
C GLY A 50 8.00 13.24 6.72
N ALA A 51 7.31 13.21 5.58
CA ALA A 51 7.73 13.91 4.36
C ALA A 51 7.33 15.40 4.33
N GLY A 52 6.34 15.80 5.15
CA GLY A 52 5.69 17.10 5.01
C GLY A 52 4.92 17.24 3.69
N TYR A 53 4.26 18.38 3.50
CA TYR A 53 3.55 18.66 2.25
C TYR A 53 3.51 20.17 1.97
N THR A 54 3.29 20.54 0.70
CA THR A 54 2.92 21.90 0.33
C THR A 54 1.59 22.30 0.96
N ALA A 55 1.25 23.60 0.96
CA ALA A 55 -0.06 24.06 1.46
C ALA A 55 -1.25 23.40 0.73
N LYS A 56 -1.11 23.13 -0.58
CA LYS A 56 -2.10 22.38 -1.38
C LYS A 56 -2.15 20.90 -0.95
N GLY A 57 -1.00 20.29 -0.72
CA GLY A 57 -0.91 18.90 -0.21
C GLY A 57 -1.56 18.75 1.16
N TRP A 58 -1.31 19.68 2.09
CA TRP A 58 -1.96 19.69 3.41
C TRP A 58 -3.48 19.87 3.31
N ALA A 59 -3.98 20.73 2.41
CA ALA A 59 -5.41 20.85 2.16
C ALA A 59 -6.03 19.51 1.69
N THR A 60 -5.31 18.78 0.83
CA THR A 60 -5.74 17.44 0.39
C THR A 60 -5.74 16.45 1.55
N VAL A 61 -4.70 16.44 2.39
CA VAL A 61 -4.63 15.55 3.58
C VAL A 61 -5.77 15.85 4.55
N LEU A 62 -6.07 17.12 4.83
CA LEU A 62 -7.20 17.51 5.69
C LEU A 62 -8.53 17.02 5.11
N ARG A 63 -8.72 17.14 3.79
CA ARG A 63 -9.89 16.58 3.11
C ARG A 63 -9.97 15.05 3.26
N MET A 64 -8.86 14.36 3.13
CA MET A 64 -8.81 12.90 3.37
C MET A 64 -9.24 12.55 4.80
N MET A 65 -8.80 13.32 5.79
CA MET A 65 -9.17 13.08 7.19
C MET A 65 -10.65 13.35 7.46
N THR A 66 -11.22 14.42 6.88
CA THR A 66 -12.67 14.69 6.99
C THR A 66 -13.51 13.58 6.32
N ASN A 67 -13.10 13.10 5.15
CA ASN A 67 -13.74 11.96 4.50
C ASN A 67 -13.69 10.70 5.38
N HIS A 68 -12.61 10.54 6.14
CA HIS A 68 -12.42 9.40 7.06
C HIS A 68 -13.04 9.62 8.45
N GLY A 69 -13.85 10.66 8.61
CA GLY A 69 -14.70 10.87 9.79
C GLY A 69 -14.15 11.85 10.82
N VAL A 70 -13.06 12.57 10.53
CA VAL A 70 -12.63 13.65 11.42
C VAL A 70 -13.54 14.86 11.21
N ASP A 71 -14.27 15.26 12.25
CA ASP A 71 -15.16 16.42 12.20
C ASP A 71 -14.35 17.72 12.37
N LEU A 72 -14.25 18.49 11.29
CA LEU A 72 -13.56 19.78 11.24
C LEU A 72 -14.46 20.84 10.61
N ASN A 73 -14.62 21.96 11.27
CA ASN A 73 -15.29 23.12 10.69
C ASN A 73 -14.33 23.94 9.80
N VAL A 74 -14.86 24.92 9.08
CA VAL A 74 -14.10 25.73 8.11
C VAL A 74 -12.93 26.50 8.75
N ALA A 75 -13.13 27.04 9.96
CA ALA A 75 -12.10 27.78 10.69
C ALA A 75 -10.98 26.85 11.16
N GLU A 76 -11.30 25.65 11.64
CA GLU A 76 -10.33 24.63 12.05
C GLU A 76 -9.51 24.14 10.86
N ILE A 77 -10.13 23.91 9.70
CA ILE A 77 -9.43 23.54 8.45
C ILE A 77 -8.43 24.64 8.06
N ALA A 78 -8.83 25.92 8.13
CA ALA A 78 -7.94 27.03 7.80
C ALA A 78 -6.74 27.12 8.78
N ALA A 79 -7.01 27.03 10.08
CA ALA A 79 -5.98 27.04 11.12
C ALA A 79 -5.00 25.85 10.99
N LEU A 80 -5.53 24.65 10.80
CA LEU A 80 -4.71 23.45 10.58
C LEU A 80 -3.86 23.54 9.31
N LYS A 81 -4.43 24.04 8.20
CA LYS A 81 -3.67 24.23 6.96
C LYS A 81 -2.49 25.16 7.18
N GLN A 82 -2.69 26.29 7.86
CA GLN A 82 -1.63 27.24 8.18
C GLN A 82 -0.57 26.60 9.11
N TYR A 83 -1.01 25.96 10.19
CA TYR A 83 -0.16 25.32 11.18
C TYR A 83 0.71 24.20 10.57
N LEU A 84 0.09 23.29 9.80
CA LEU A 84 0.78 22.18 9.19
C LEU A 84 1.73 22.63 8.08
N SER A 85 1.36 23.62 7.27
CA SER A 85 2.23 24.15 6.22
C SER A 85 3.46 24.85 6.77
N LYS A 86 3.33 25.53 7.92
CA LYS A 86 4.44 26.22 8.61
C LYS A 86 5.39 25.23 9.29
N ASN A 87 4.85 24.28 10.04
CA ASN A 87 5.63 23.43 10.93
C ASN A 87 6.10 22.11 10.26
N TYR A 88 5.41 21.69 9.21
CA TYR A 88 5.71 20.47 8.45
C TYR A 88 5.69 20.75 6.94
N PRO A 89 6.56 21.65 6.45
CA PRO A 89 6.67 21.92 5.02
C PRO A 89 7.15 20.67 4.28
N GLU A 90 6.88 20.63 2.98
CA GLU A 90 7.38 19.56 2.13
C GLU A 90 8.91 19.50 2.18
N LYS A 91 9.44 18.33 2.43
CA LYS A 91 10.88 18.06 2.38
C LYS A 91 11.31 17.89 0.93
N GLY A 92 12.54 18.29 0.65
CA GLY A 92 13.13 18.10 -0.68
C GLY A 92 13.10 16.62 -1.07
N LYS A 93 12.55 16.36 -2.26
CA LYS A 93 12.55 15.04 -2.89
C LYS A 93 13.66 14.98 -3.94
N PRO A 94 14.18 13.79 -4.27
CA PRO A 94 15.10 13.67 -5.40
C PRO A 94 14.42 14.14 -6.68
N THR A 95 15.17 14.85 -7.52
CA THR A 95 14.70 15.22 -8.85
C THR A 95 14.48 13.94 -9.67
N ALA A 96 13.37 13.88 -10.37
CA ALA A 96 13.12 12.78 -11.30
C ALA A 96 14.19 12.71 -12.39
N VAL A 97 14.66 11.51 -12.67
CA VAL A 97 15.57 11.25 -13.78
C VAL A 97 14.79 10.58 -14.91
N GLU A 98 14.71 11.25 -16.06
CA GLU A 98 14.11 10.69 -17.27
C GLU A 98 15.20 10.04 -18.12
N VAL A 99 15.11 8.73 -18.29
CA VAL A 99 16.04 7.95 -19.11
C VAL A 99 15.39 7.70 -20.47
N ALA A 100 16.00 8.28 -21.51
CA ALA A 100 15.55 8.13 -22.89
C ALA A 100 15.71 6.70 -23.42
N GLY A 101 14.90 6.31 -24.42
CA GLY A 101 15.02 5.04 -25.10
C GLY A 101 14.00 4.87 -26.23
N PRO A 102 13.96 3.67 -26.85
CA PRO A 102 13.18 3.44 -28.08
C PRO A 102 11.66 3.38 -27.80
N VAL A 103 11.23 2.98 -26.62
CA VAL A 103 9.80 2.84 -26.30
C VAL A 103 9.20 4.22 -26.11
N LYS A 104 8.06 4.48 -26.79
CA LYS A 104 7.28 5.72 -26.64
C LYS A 104 5.97 5.38 -25.96
N ILE A 105 5.68 5.97 -24.83
CA ILE A 105 4.42 5.79 -24.11
C ILE A 105 3.55 7.06 -24.20
N SER A 106 2.26 6.90 -23.94
CA SER A 106 1.38 8.03 -23.65
C SER A 106 0.64 7.80 -22.34
N MET A 107 0.33 8.87 -21.62
CA MET A 107 -0.36 8.81 -20.33
C MET A 107 -1.68 9.59 -20.43
N LYS A 108 -2.78 8.97 -19.98
CA LYS A 108 -4.08 9.61 -19.86
C LYS A 108 -4.58 9.45 -18.43
N ALA A 109 -4.81 10.56 -17.75
CA ALA A 109 -5.31 10.59 -16.38
C ALA A 109 -6.79 11.00 -16.33
N TRP A 110 -7.52 10.45 -15.38
CA TRP A 110 -8.89 10.83 -15.04
C TRP A 110 -8.94 11.27 -13.58
N GLN A 111 -9.48 12.47 -13.35
CA GLN A 111 -9.76 12.96 -12.00
C GLN A 111 -10.92 12.17 -11.41
N VAL A 112 -10.72 11.55 -10.24
CA VAL A 112 -11.82 10.83 -9.58
C VAL A 112 -12.80 11.81 -8.93
N PRO A 113 -14.13 11.49 -8.91
CA PRO A 113 -15.17 12.43 -8.54
C PRO A 113 -15.08 12.95 -7.11
N THR A 114 -14.82 12.05 -6.14
CA THR A 114 -14.77 12.44 -4.72
C THR A 114 -13.42 13.08 -4.38
N PRO A 115 -13.37 14.37 -4.03
CA PRO A 115 -12.13 15.04 -3.63
C PRO A 115 -11.53 14.41 -2.37
N GLY A 116 -10.21 14.17 -2.38
CA GLY A 116 -9.54 13.51 -1.26
C GLY A 116 -9.88 12.03 -1.11
N SER A 117 -10.37 11.40 -2.17
CA SER A 117 -10.67 9.97 -2.21
C SER A 117 -9.43 9.11 -1.93
N ARG A 118 -8.25 9.60 -2.29
CA ARG A 118 -6.98 8.89 -2.18
C ARG A 118 -7.01 7.57 -2.95
N PRO A 119 -7.07 7.60 -4.30
CA PRO A 119 -6.93 6.40 -5.11
C PRO A 119 -5.67 5.64 -4.69
N HIS A 120 -5.85 4.36 -4.28
CA HIS A 120 -4.75 3.60 -3.68
C HIS A 120 -4.30 2.44 -4.55
N ASP A 121 -5.13 1.41 -4.72
CA ASP A 121 -4.82 0.29 -5.59
C ASP A 121 -5.70 0.36 -6.86
N PRO A 122 -5.10 0.34 -8.05
CA PRO A 122 -5.83 0.18 -9.31
C PRO A 122 -6.04 -1.29 -9.62
N LEU A 123 -7.07 -1.58 -10.43
CA LEU A 123 -7.31 -2.89 -11.02
C LEU A 123 -7.86 -2.71 -12.44
N ALA A 124 -7.23 -3.33 -13.42
CA ALA A 124 -7.79 -3.46 -14.75
C ALA A 124 -8.55 -4.78 -14.84
N THR A 125 -9.82 -4.74 -15.20
CA THR A 125 -10.69 -5.90 -15.29
C THR A 125 -10.78 -6.45 -16.71
N ARG A 126 -11.21 -7.71 -16.84
CA ARG A 126 -11.32 -8.40 -18.12
C ARG A 126 -12.29 -7.76 -19.10
N ASP A 127 -13.29 -7.04 -18.59
CA ASP A 127 -14.25 -6.27 -19.38
C ASP A 127 -13.70 -4.92 -19.89
N GLY A 128 -12.44 -4.61 -19.56
CA GLY A 128 -11.71 -3.42 -20.02
C GLY A 128 -11.94 -2.16 -19.19
N PHE A 129 -12.65 -2.24 -18.06
CA PHE A 129 -12.75 -1.12 -17.12
C PHE A 129 -11.52 -1.02 -16.21
N LEU A 130 -11.29 0.17 -15.67
CA LEU A 130 -10.26 0.42 -14.67
C LEU A 130 -10.93 0.72 -13.34
N TRP A 131 -10.60 -0.05 -12.33
CA TRP A 131 -11.10 0.16 -10.98
C TRP A 131 -10.05 0.81 -10.09
N TYR A 132 -10.50 1.44 -9.02
CA TYR A 132 -9.63 1.97 -7.97
C TYR A 132 -10.31 1.88 -6.61
N THR A 133 -9.50 1.74 -5.56
CA THR A 133 -9.97 1.95 -4.19
C THR A 133 -9.87 3.42 -3.84
N GLY A 134 -11.01 4.04 -3.48
CA GLY A 134 -11.05 5.36 -2.87
C GLY A 134 -10.91 5.24 -1.37
N GLN A 135 -9.67 5.02 -0.90
CA GLN A 135 -9.39 4.59 0.47
C GLN A 135 -9.99 5.50 1.54
N MET A 136 -9.89 6.82 1.36
CA MET A 136 -10.39 7.79 2.35
C MET A 136 -11.85 8.18 2.11
N ALA A 137 -12.37 7.97 0.91
CA ALA A 137 -13.77 8.20 0.59
C ALA A 137 -14.67 6.98 0.87
N ASN A 138 -14.09 5.84 1.21
CA ASN A 138 -14.80 4.58 1.46
C ASN A 138 -15.63 4.10 0.27
N VAL A 139 -15.05 4.18 -0.94
CA VAL A 139 -15.68 3.80 -2.20
C VAL A 139 -14.79 2.87 -3.02
N LEU A 140 -15.41 2.08 -3.90
CA LEU A 140 -14.74 1.51 -5.07
C LEU A 140 -15.16 2.33 -6.29
N GLY A 141 -14.20 2.79 -7.08
CA GLY A 141 -14.47 3.54 -8.30
C GLY A 141 -14.19 2.74 -9.55
N ARG A 142 -15.02 2.92 -10.60
CA ARG A 142 -14.90 2.28 -11.90
C ARG A 142 -14.83 3.34 -12.99
N VAL A 143 -13.76 3.35 -13.74
CA VAL A 143 -13.50 4.25 -14.87
C VAL A 143 -13.74 3.50 -16.18
N ASP A 144 -14.53 4.05 -17.07
CA ASP A 144 -14.57 3.62 -18.47
C ASP A 144 -13.48 4.35 -19.27
N PRO A 145 -12.40 3.69 -19.69
CA PRO A 145 -11.30 4.37 -20.36
C PRO A 145 -11.65 4.88 -21.77
N LYS A 146 -12.74 4.38 -22.37
CA LYS A 146 -13.23 4.81 -23.69
C LYS A 146 -13.96 6.14 -23.62
N THR A 147 -14.89 6.26 -22.65
CA THR A 147 -15.75 7.43 -22.51
C THR A 147 -15.24 8.42 -21.44
N GLY A 148 -14.39 7.98 -20.52
CA GLY A 148 -13.94 8.74 -19.35
C GLY A 148 -14.99 8.83 -18.23
N LYS A 149 -16.14 8.16 -18.36
CA LYS A 149 -17.16 8.14 -17.30
C LYS A 149 -16.66 7.38 -16.09
N ILE A 150 -16.94 7.93 -14.90
CA ILE A 150 -16.56 7.31 -13.62
C ILE A 150 -17.82 7.08 -12.80
N ARG A 151 -17.92 5.89 -12.20
CA ARG A 151 -18.94 5.53 -11.22
C ARG A 151 -18.26 5.13 -9.92
N GLU A 152 -18.74 5.65 -8.80
CA GLU A 152 -18.29 5.24 -7.46
C GLU A 152 -19.38 4.42 -6.78
N TYR A 153 -18.96 3.38 -6.06
CA TYR A 153 -19.78 2.45 -5.28
C TYR A 153 -19.44 2.65 -3.80
N PRO A 154 -20.32 3.30 -3.01
CA PRO A 154 -20.12 3.42 -1.57
C PRO A 154 -20.12 2.05 -0.89
N LEU A 155 -19.23 1.86 0.08
CA LEU A 155 -19.12 0.61 0.82
C LEU A 155 -19.98 0.63 2.09
N ALA A 156 -20.52 -0.56 2.46
CA ALA A 156 -21.47 -0.70 3.55
C ALA A 156 -20.87 -0.37 4.92
N THR A 157 -19.71 -0.96 5.25
CA THR A 157 -18.99 -0.65 6.48
C THR A 157 -18.33 0.71 6.36
N LYS A 158 -18.77 1.68 7.17
CA LYS A 158 -18.20 3.03 7.20
C LYS A 158 -16.72 2.97 7.60
N HIS A 159 -15.92 3.80 6.93
CA HIS A 159 -14.48 3.91 7.19
C HIS A 159 -13.73 2.58 7.09
N SER A 160 -14.21 1.66 6.24
CA SER A 160 -13.54 0.37 6.04
C SER A 160 -12.13 0.51 5.45
N GLY A 161 -11.83 1.65 4.82
CA GLY A 161 -10.52 1.94 4.23
C GLY A 161 -10.16 0.96 3.12
N PRO A 162 -10.93 0.89 2.00
CA PRO A 162 -10.67 -0.06 0.92
C PRO A 162 -9.24 0.12 0.39
N HIS A 163 -8.51 -1.00 0.24
CA HIS A 163 -7.08 -0.94 -0.08
C HIS A 163 -6.73 -1.78 -1.32
N GLY A 164 -6.58 -3.09 -1.21
CA GLY A 164 -6.29 -3.97 -2.33
C GLY A 164 -7.54 -4.30 -3.15
N LEU A 165 -7.35 -4.65 -4.44
CA LEU A 165 -8.42 -5.08 -5.37
C LEU A 165 -8.05 -6.35 -6.12
N ALA A 166 -9.03 -7.22 -6.36
CA ALA A 166 -8.94 -8.34 -7.29
C ALA A 166 -10.30 -8.61 -7.95
N GLU A 167 -10.29 -9.18 -9.15
CA GLU A 167 -11.48 -9.62 -9.88
C GLU A 167 -11.60 -11.14 -9.80
N ASP A 168 -12.78 -11.67 -9.44
CA ASP A 168 -13.05 -13.11 -9.51
C ASP A 168 -13.48 -13.54 -10.93
N LYS A 169 -13.68 -14.86 -11.12
CA LYS A 169 -14.07 -15.42 -12.42
C LYS A 169 -15.46 -14.95 -12.89
N GLU A 170 -16.32 -14.58 -11.96
CA GLU A 170 -17.67 -14.08 -12.21
C GLU A 170 -17.73 -12.58 -12.47
N GLY A 171 -16.58 -11.86 -12.38
CA GLY A 171 -16.48 -10.41 -12.57
C GLY A 171 -16.82 -9.59 -11.34
N ASN A 172 -16.96 -10.21 -10.15
CA ASN A 172 -17.09 -9.45 -8.92
C ASN A 172 -15.75 -8.84 -8.51
N ILE A 173 -15.83 -7.71 -7.83
CA ILE A 173 -14.65 -6.99 -7.34
C ILE A 173 -14.48 -7.24 -5.86
N TRP A 174 -13.37 -7.89 -5.53
CA TRP A 174 -12.98 -8.14 -4.15
C TRP A 174 -12.03 -7.06 -3.66
N TYR A 175 -12.17 -6.68 -2.39
CA TYR A 175 -11.34 -5.65 -1.78
C TYR A 175 -10.97 -5.99 -0.34
N THR A 176 -9.84 -5.48 0.11
CA THR A 176 -9.49 -5.48 1.53
C THR A 176 -10.02 -4.20 2.17
N GLY A 177 -10.81 -4.34 3.23
CA GLY A 177 -11.20 -3.23 4.10
C GLY A 177 -10.15 -3.07 5.20
N ASN A 178 -9.08 -2.33 4.89
CA ASN A 178 -7.87 -2.25 5.71
C ASN A 178 -8.14 -1.77 7.14
N THR A 179 -8.91 -0.69 7.29
CA THR A 179 -9.28 -0.15 8.60
C THR A 179 -10.45 -0.94 9.21
N GLY A 180 -11.34 -1.48 8.37
CA GLY A 180 -12.50 -2.25 8.80
C GLY A 180 -12.21 -3.69 9.21
N ALA A 181 -10.98 -4.18 9.05
CA ALA A 181 -10.57 -5.56 9.34
C ALA A 181 -11.49 -6.59 8.66
N LEU A 182 -11.69 -6.44 7.34
CA LEU A 182 -12.58 -7.31 6.56
C LEU A 182 -12.07 -7.51 5.13
N ILE A 183 -12.59 -8.55 4.48
CA ILE A 183 -12.54 -8.71 3.02
C ILE A 183 -13.94 -8.46 2.49
N GLY A 184 -14.08 -7.64 1.46
CA GLY A 184 -15.37 -7.37 0.83
C GLY A 184 -15.43 -7.89 -0.60
N LYS A 185 -16.64 -8.21 -1.06
CA LYS A 185 -16.99 -8.60 -2.42
C LYS A 185 -18.12 -7.71 -2.92
N LEU A 186 -17.87 -6.97 -3.97
CA LEU A 186 -18.85 -6.13 -4.67
C LEU A 186 -19.29 -6.81 -5.96
N ASP A 187 -20.59 -6.97 -6.16
CA ASP A 187 -21.16 -7.25 -7.47
C ASP A 187 -21.34 -5.91 -8.23
N PRO A 188 -20.61 -5.67 -9.32
CA PRO A 188 -20.67 -4.39 -10.03
C PRO A 188 -22.00 -4.15 -10.78
N ASN A 189 -22.80 -5.20 -11.03
CA ASN A 189 -24.07 -5.09 -11.72
C ASN A 189 -25.17 -4.60 -10.78
N THR A 190 -25.22 -5.17 -9.57
CA THR A 190 -26.26 -4.85 -8.58
C THR A 190 -25.81 -3.80 -7.56
N GLY A 191 -24.51 -3.62 -7.37
CA GLY A 191 -23.93 -2.80 -6.30
C GLY A 191 -23.96 -3.47 -4.92
N LYS A 192 -24.39 -4.74 -4.84
CA LYS A 192 -24.45 -5.50 -3.58
C LYS A 192 -23.06 -5.81 -3.08
N VAL A 193 -22.83 -5.58 -1.78
CA VAL A 193 -21.59 -5.89 -1.08
C VAL A 193 -21.83 -7.02 -0.09
N ILE A 194 -20.91 -7.98 -0.06
CA ILE A 194 -20.80 -9.03 0.96
C ILE A 194 -19.47 -8.84 1.68
N GLU A 195 -19.46 -8.92 3.01
CA GLU A 195 -18.26 -8.69 3.81
C GLU A 195 -17.94 -9.91 4.69
N TYR A 196 -16.66 -10.28 4.73
CA TYR A 196 -16.09 -11.37 5.52
C TYR A 196 -15.17 -10.75 6.58
N LYS A 197 -15.58 -10.82 7.84
CA LYS A 197 -14.77 -10.31 8.96
C LYS A 197 -13.57 -11.20 9.23
N MET A 198 -12.45 -10.60 9.64
CA MET A 198 -11.29 -11.38 10.07
C MET A 198 -11.64 -12.29 11.24
N PRO A 199 -11.17 -13.55 11.24
CA PRO A 199 -11.49 -14.54 12.29
C PRO A 199 -10.75 -14.27 13.60
N ASP A 200 -9.68 -13.49 13.58
CA ASP A 200 -8.85 -13.14 14.71
C ASP A 200 -8.89 -11.63 14.95
N ALA A 201 -9.17 -11.22 16.18
CA ALA A 201 -9.21 -9.81 16.56
C ALA A 201 -7.86 -9.08 16.40
N GLN A 202 -6.75 -9.81 16.30
CA GLN A 202 -5.43 -9.25 16.00
C GLN A 202 -5.23 -8.99 14.51
N ALA A 203 -5.96 -9.66 13.62
CA ALA A 203 -5.86 -9.50 12.18
C ALA A 203 -6.60 -8.24 11.70
N LYS A 204 -6.05 -7.05 11.98
CA LYS A 204 -6.77 -5.76 11.87
C LYS A 204 -6.65 -5.07 10.52
N ASP A 205 -5.63 -5.35 9.73
CA ASP A 205 -5.29 -4.55 8.54
C ASP A 205 -5.03 -5.42 7.30
N PRO A 206 -6.04 -6.14 6.77
CA PRO A 206 -5.91 -6.83 5.49
C PRO A 206 -5.50 -5.81 4.41
N HIS A 207 -4.52 -6.20 3.56
CA HIS A 207 -3.83 -5.21 2.75
C HIS A 207 -3.87 -5.51 1.25
N THR A 208 -3.02 -6.40 0.76
CA THR A 208 -2.97 -6.82 -0.65
C THR A 208 -3.70 -8.12 -0.80
N LEU A 209 -4.37 -8.35 -1.94
CA LEU A 209 -5.06 -9.61 -2.21
C LEU A 209 -4.89 -10.06 -3.66
N ILE A 210 -4.96 -11.37 -3.89
CA ILE A 210 -4.80 -12.00 -5.20
C ILE A 210 -5.53 -13.35 -5.22
N PHE A 211 -6.18 -13.68 -6.33
CA PHE A 211 -6.73 -15.01 -6.54
C PHE A 211 -5.67 -15.96 -7.08
N ASP A 212 -5.63 -17.19 -6.53
CA ASP A 212 -4.91 -18.27 -7.18
C ASP A 212 -5.77 -18.93 -8.28
N ARG A 213 -5.15 -19.87 -9.02
CA ARG A 213 -5.82 -20.56 -10.13
C ARG A 213 -6.99 -21.44 -9.69
N SER A 214 -6.99 -21.89 -8.44
CA SER A 214 -8.08 -22.69 -7.85
C SER A 214 -9.28 -21.82 -7.42
N GLY A 215 -9.12 -20.52 -7.41
CA GLY A 215 -10.12 -19.55 -7.00
C GLY A 215 -10.10 -19.25 -5.50
N ILE A 216 -9.04 -19.61 -4.80
CA ILE A 216 -8.79 -19.19 -3.43
C ILE A 216 -8.24 -17.78 -3.43
N LEU A 217 -8.75 -16.92 -2.55
CA LEU A 217 -8.29 -15.56 -2.36
C LEU A 217 -7.22 -15.53 -1.27
N TRP A 218 -6.00 -15.20 -1.67
CA TRP A 218 -4.88 -14.95 -0.76
C TRP A 218 -4.79 -13.47 -0.42
N PHE A 219 -4.43 -13.13 0.81
CA PHE A 219 -4.26 -11.75 1.22
C PHE A 219 -3.20 -11.60 2.32
N THR A 220 -2.64 -10.41 2.44
CA THR A 220 -1.71 -10.07 3.52
C THR A 220 -2.42 -9.30 4.62
N VAL A 221 -1.98 -9.52 5.88
CA VAL A 221 -2.40 -8.72 7.06
C VAL A 221 -1.15 -8.10 7.65
N GLN A 222 -0.89 -6.86 7.26
CA GLN A 222 0.42 -6.23 7.32
C GLN A 222 0.98 -6.11 8.76
N ASN A 223 0.32 -5.35 9.61
CA ASN A 223 0.87 -5.04 10.93
C ASN A 223 0.67 -6.20 11.92
N SER A 224 -0.24 -7.10 11.61
CA SER A 224 -0.55 -8.26 12.44
C SER A 224 0.27 -9.51 12.08
N ASN A 225 1.16 -9.40 11.09
CA ASN A 225 2.09 -10.46 10.69
C ASN A 225 1.40 -11.77 10.23
N PHE A 226 0.32 -11.66 9.42
CA PHE A 226 -0.34 -12.83 8.85
C PHE A 226 -0.36 -12.80 7.32
N ILE A 227 -0.38 -13.99 6.73
CA ILE A 227 -0.79 -14.25 5.36
C ILE A 227 -2.12 -14.99 5.44
N GLY A 228 -3.17 -14.41 4.85
CA GLY A 228 -4.53 -14.96 4.90
C GLY A 228 -4.90 -15.71 3.64
N ARG A 229 -5.81 -16.68 3.79
CA ARG A 229 -6.40 -17.46 2.73
C ARG A 229 -7.90 -17.54 2.97
N LEU A 230 -8.70 -17.09 2.00
CA LEU A 230 -10.17 -17.14 2.04
C LEU A 230 -10.67 -18.04 0.91
N ASP A 231 -11.53 -18.99 1.25
CA ASP A 231 -12.29 -19.76 0.27
C ASP A 231 -13.62 -19.04 -0.04
N PRO A 232 -13.80 -18.49 -1.25
CA PRO A 232 -15.02 -17.76 -1.60
C PRO A 232 -16.31 -18.60 -1.60
N LYS A 233 -16.20 -19.92 -1.70
CA LYS A 233 -17.37 -20.83 -1.72
C LYS A 233 -17.95 -21.03 -0.33
N THR A 234 -17.08 -21.09 0.68
CA THR A 234 -17.47 -21.35 2.07
C THR A 234 -17.43 -20.13 2.96
N GLY A 235 -16.68 -19.10 2.55
CA GLY A 235 -16.36 -17.91 3.36
C GLY A 235 -15.31 -18.20 4.44
N ALA A 236 -14.74 -19.40 4.48
CA ALA A 236 -13.76 -19.78 5.50
C ALA A 236 -12.42 -19.04 5.29
N ILE A 237 -11.92 -18.45 6.36
CA ILE A 237 -10.63 -17.75 6.39
C ILE A 237 -9.64 -18.53 7.27
N LYS A 238 -8.45 -18.77 6.73
CA LYS A 238 -7.29 -19.30 7.48
C LYS A 238 -6.17 -18.30 7.47
N LEU A 239 -5.54 -18.07 8.63
CA LEU A 239 -4.38 -17.20 8.80
C LEU A 239 -3.13 -18.03 9.01
N LEU A 240 -2.04 -17.66 8.33
CA LEU A 240 -0.72 -18.28 8.43
C LEU A 240 0.24 -17.23 8.99
N THR A 241 1.05 -17.61 9.98
CA THR A 241 2.07 -16.73 10.57
C THR A 241 3.42 -16.96 9.90
N PRO A 242 4.01 -15.97 9.24
CA PRO A 242 5.38 -16.07 8.75
C PRO A 242 6.37 -16.38 9.87
N PRO A 243 7.43 -17.19 9.62
CA PRO A 243 8.44 -17.54 10.62
C PRO A 243 9.12 -16.33 11.25
N THR A 244 9.43 -15.31 10.43
CA THR A 244 10.05 -14.08 10.95
C THR A 244 9.00 -13.18 11.59
N PRO A 245 9.13 -12.83 12.88
CA PRO A 245 8.19 -11.96 13.58
C PRO A 245 8.27 -10.52 13.05
N LYS A 246 7.14 -9.81 13.13
CA LYS A 246 7.03 -8.41 12.68
C LYS A 246 7.45 -8.21 11.21
N SER A 247 7.32 -9.24 10.40
CA SER A 247 7.77 -9.23 9.00
C SER A 247 6.95 -8.29 8.11
N ARG A 248 5.74 -7.91 8.54
CA ARG A 248 4.83 -7.00 7.82
C ARG A 248 4.58 -7.46 6.37
N PRO A 249 3.91 -8.60 6.16
CA PRO A 249 3.56 -9.09 4.83
C PRO A 249 2.84 -8.01 4.01
N TYR A 250 3.29 -7.76 2.76
CA TYR A 250 2.81 -6.60 2.00
C TYR A 250 2.37 -6.98 0.58
N GLY A 251 3.18 -6.72 -0.45
CA GLY A 251 2.89 -7.11 -1.82
C GLY A 251 2.98 -8.62 -2.02
N MET A 252 2.16 -9.16 -2.94
CA MET A 252 2.14 -10.59 -3.26
C MET A 252 1.95 -10.83 -4.75
N ALA A 253 2.48 -11.97 -5.22
CA ALA A 253 2.36 -12.46 -6.59
C ALA A 253 2.42 -13.98 -6.62
N LEU A 254 1.96 -14.59 -7.73
CA LEU A 254 2.00 -16.03 -7.95
C LEU A 254 3.06 -16.40 -8.98
N ASP A 255 3.78 -17.49 -8.75
CA ASP A 255 4.60 -18.13 -9.77
C ASP A 255 3.76 -19.04 -10.70
N SER A 256 4.41 -19.62 -11.71
CA SER A 256 3.75 -20.52 -12.66
C SER A 256 3.19 -21.79 -12.02
N LYS A 257 3.69 -22.18 -10.86
CA LYS A 257 3.28 -23.37 -10.07
C LYS A 257 2.18 -23.05 -9.07
N GLY A 258 1.78 -21.77 -8.94
CA GLY A 258 0.77 -21.33 -7.99
C GLY A 258 1.30 -21.07 -6.59
N ASN A 259 2.62 -21.09 -6.36
CA ASN A 259 3.16 -20.66 -5.07
C ASN A 259 2.92 -19.16 -4.88
N VAL A 260 2.61 -18.78 -3.65
CA VAL A 260 2.34 -17.39 -3.29
C VAL A 260 3.61 -16.75 -2.75
N PHE A 261 4.18 -15.81 -3.48
CA PHE A 261 5.31 -15.01 -3.01
C PHE A 261 4.81 -13.74 -2.34
N VAL A 262 5.38 -13.43 -1.18
CA VAL A 262 4.98 -12.29 -0.34
C VAL A 262 6.21 -11.53 0.12
N VAL A 263 6.33 -10.27 -0.22
CA VAL A 263 7.38 -9.41 0.33
C VAL A 263 7.09 -9.06 1.78
N GLN A 264 8.12 -9.04 2.60
CA GLN A 264 8.04 -8.77 4.03
C GLN A 264 8.63 -7.38 4.32
N PHE A 265 7.79 -6.35 4.17
CA PHE A 265 8.19 -4.94 4.24
C PHE A 265 8.80 -4.53 5.60
N GLY A 266 8.55 -5.27 6.67
CA GLY A 266 9.15 -5.05 7.99
C GLY A 266 10.59 -5.57 8.10
N THR A 267 11.04 -6.37 7.15
CA THR A 267 12.33 -7.05 7.12
C THR A 267 12.93 -7.06 5.72
N ASN A 268 14.14 -7.57 5.59
CA ASN A 268 14.79 -7.81 4.30
C ASN A 268 14.49 -9.23 3.78
N ARG A 269 13.22 -9.63 3.69
CA ARG A 269 12.85 -10.98 3.31
C ARG A 269 11.72 -11.02 2.29
N ILE A 270 11.67 -12.13 1.55
CA ILE A 270 10.55 -12.54 0.71
C ILE A 270 10.13 -13.93 1.15
N ALA A 271 8.86 -14.12 1.46
CA ALA A 271 8.28 -15.42 1.79
C ALA A 271 7.69 -16.07 0.53
N ARG A 272 7.79 -17.41 0.44
CA ARG A 272 7.07 -18.25 -0.50
C ARG A 272 6.17 -19.18 0.30
N VAL A 273 4.90 -19.21 -0.02
CA VAL A 273 3.91 -20.15 0.56
C VAL A 273 3.57 -21.18 -0.49
N ASP A 274 3.70 -22.45 -0.13
CA ASP A 274 3.15 -23.55 -0.92
C ASP A 274 1.62 -23.62 -0.70
N PRO A 275 0.78 -23.51 -1.75
CA PRO A 275 -0.67 -23.45 -1.58
C PRO A 275 -1.31 -24.75 -1.10
N HIS A 276 -0.62 -25.90 -1.21
CA HIS A 276 -1.12 -27.23 -0.84
C HIS A 276 -0.72 -27.60 0.59
N THR A 277 0.58 -27.48 0.92
CA THR A 277 1.12 -27.83 2.24
C THR A 277 0.98 -26.69 3.25
N LEU A 278 0.86 -25.46 2.77
CA LEU A 278 0.86 -24.21 3.54
C LEU A 278 2.20 -23.93 4.24
N GLU A 279 3.26 -24.62 3.83
CA GLU A 279 4.61 -24.33 4.32
C GLU A 279 5.09 -22.99 3.82
N ILE A 280 5.78 -22.25 4.70
CA ILE A 280 6.36 -20.94 4.40
C ILE A 280 7.88 -21.07 4.40
N ARG A 281 8.49 -20.79 3.25
CA ARG A 281 9.95 -20.65 3.11
C ARG A 281 10.28 -19.17 2.95
N GLU A 282 11.31 -18.68 3.62
CA GLU A 282 11.77 -17.28 3.52
C GLU A 282 13.12 -17.19 2.84
N TYR A 283 13.29 -16.20 1.98
CA TYR A 283 14.52 -15.81 1.30
C TYR A 283 15.01 -14.51 1.89
N ALA A 284 16.23 -14.50 2.46
CA ALA A 284 16.87 -13.29 2.95
C ALA A 284 17.46 -12.51 1.77
N LEU A 285 17.22 -11.20 1.73
CA LEU A 285 17.88 -10.29 0.78
C LEU A 285 19.26 -9.89 1.32
N PRO A 286 20.24 -9.61 0.43
CA PRO A 286 21.63 -9.40 0.84
C PRO A 286 21.82 -8.25 1.83
N ASP A 287 21.10 -7.15 1.67
CA ASP A 287 21.22 -5.98 2.52
C ASP A 287 20.17 -5.99 3.64
N ALA A 288 20.59 -5.89 4.89
CA ALA A 288 19.71 -5.88 6.06
C ALA A 288 18.76 -4.67 6.13
N THR A 289 19.07 -3.59 5.40
CA THR A 289 18.25 -2.39 5.32
C THR A 289 17.24 -2.42 4.19
N SER A 290 17.26 -3.45 3.33
CA SER A 290 16.25 -3.67 2.29
C SER A 290 14.86 -3.75 2.90
N ARG A 291 13.90 -3.11 2.24
CA ARG A 291 12.47 -3.16 2.59
C ARG A 291 11.67 -3.36 1.33
N PRO A 292 11.57 -4.62 0.84
CA PRO A 292 10.79 -4.94 -0.35
C PRO A 292 9.33 -4.62 -0.09
N ARG A 293 8.68 -3.88 -1.00
CA ARG A 293 7.33 -3.37 -0.76
C ARG A 293 6.29 -3.94 -1.71
N ARG A 294 6.57 -4.00 -3.00
CA ARG A 294 5.72 -4.65 -4.00
C ARG A 294 6.56 -5.63 -4.82
N ILE A 295 5.89 -6.52 -5.52
CA ILE A 295 6.48 -7.67 -6.17
C ILE A 295 5.80 -7.96 -7.49
N ALA A 296 6.57 -8.43 -8.48
CA ALA A 296 6.10 -8.99 -9.73
C ALA A 296 6.89 -10.26 -10.04
N ILE A 297 6.33 -11.15 -10.86
CA ILE A 297 6.98 -12.38 -11.29
C ILE A 297 6.91 -12.46 -12.80
N THR A 298 8.02 -12.76 -13.45
CA THR A 298 8.13 -12.99 -14.90
C THR A 298 7.78 -14.42 -15.26
N SER A 299 7.57 -14.70 -16.56
CA SER A 299 7.12 -16.01 -17.04
C SER A 299 8.10 -17.16 -16.78
N ASP A 300 9.36 -16.84 -16.47
CA ASP A 300 10.43 -17.74 -16.06
C ASP A 300 10.51 -17.96 -14.55
N ASP A 301 9.48 -17.55 -13.80
CA ASP A 301 9.37 -17.63 -12.34
C ASP A 301 10.41 -16.80 -11.57
N ILE A 302 11.05 -15.85 -12.20
CA ILE A 302 11.94 -14.90 -11.53
C ILE A 302 11.10 -13.86 -10.78
N VAL A 303 11.44 -13.65 -9.52
CA VAL A 303 10.78 -12.71 -8.62
C VAL A 303 11.48 -11.35 -8.69
N TRP A 304 10.70 -10.30 -9.00
CA TRP A 304 11.16 -8.92 -9.02
C TRP A 304 10.50 -8.15 -7.89
N TYR A 305 11.28 -7.35 -7.17
CA TYR A 305 10.76 -6.57 -6.04
C TYR A 305 11.24 -5.12 -6.07
N ALA A 306 10.37 -4.23 -5.61
CA ALA A 306 10.68 -2.82 -5.42
C ALA A 306 11.25 -2.62 -4.01
N ASP A 307 12.54 -2.32 -3.88
CA ASP A 307 13.16 -1.98 -2.58
C ASP A 307 12.92 -0.51 -2.28
N TYR A 308 11.84 -0.27 -1.56
CA TYR A 308 11.35 1.07 -1.24
C TYR A 308 12.35 1.89 -0.43
N SER A 309 13.10 1.27 0.47
CA SER A 309 13.98 1.98 1.40
C SER A 309 15.30 2.39 0.79
N ARG A 310 15.80 1.67 -0.20
CA ARG A 310 17.13 1.84 -0.75
C ARG A 310 17.15 2.39 -2.18
N GLY A 311 16.00 2.44 -2.86
CA GLY A 311 15.91 2.89 -4.25
C GLY A 311 16.47 1.88 -5.25
N TYR A 312 16.16 0.58 -5.06
CA TYR A 312 16.60 -0.48 -5.95
C TYR A 312 15.42 -1.26 -6.54
N LEU A 313 15.60 -1.74 -7.76
CA LEU A 313 14.86 -2.85 -8.33
C LEU A 313 15.66 -4.12 -8.04
N GLY A 314 15.07 -5.08 -7.32
CA GLY A 314 15.72 -6.34 -7.00
C GLY A 314 15.15 -7.50 -7.82
N ARG A 315 16.01 -8.48 -8.13
CA ARG A 315 15.74 -9.73 -8.82
C ARG A 315 16.15 -10.89 -7.91
N LEU A 316 15.22 -11.77 -7.58
CA LEU A 316 15.48 -13.02 -6.86
C LEU A 316 15.14 -14.20 -7.77
N ASP A 317 16.09 -15.09 -7.95
CA ASP A 317 15.85 -16.42 -8.52
C ASP A 317 15.51 -17.39 -7.38
N PRO A 318 14.26 -17.87 -7.27
CA PRO A 318 13.86 -18.75 -6.16
C PRO A 318 14.51 -20.13 -6.18
N ALA A 319 15.00 -20.60 -7.34
CA ALA A 319 15.62 -21.89 -7.48
C ALA A 319 17.04 -21.90 -6.87
N SER A 320 17.83 -20.88 -7.18
CA SER A 320 19.22 -20.74 -6.70
C SER A 320 19.34 -19.85 -5.45
N ALA A 321 18.28 -19.15 -5.06
CA ALA A 321 18.27 -18.09 -4.05
C ALA A 321 19.21 -16.91 -4.37
N LYS A 322 19.65 -16.79 -5.61
CA LYS A 322 20.53 -15.68 -6.04
C LYS A 322 19.73 -14.39 -6.16
N VAL A 323 20.28 -13.33 -5.60
CA VAL A 323 19.73 -11.97 -5.70
C VAL A 323 20.65 -11.09 -6.53
N THR A 324 20.08 -10.26 -7.40
CA THR A 324 20.75 -9.20 -8.15
C THR A 324 19.96 -7.92 -7.95
N GLU A 325 20.62 -6.80 -7.79
CA GLU A 325 19.98 -5.51 -7.51
C GLU A 325 20.47 -4.44 -8.51
N TYR A 326 19.53 -3.61 -8.96
CA TYR A 326 19.75 -2.54 -9.94
C TYR A 326 19.33 -1.21 -9.30
N ALA A 327 20.23 -0.24 -9.26
CA ALA A 327 19.93 1.09 -8.74
C ALA A 327 18.85 1.77 -9.61
N SER A 328 17.82 2.29 -8.98
CA SER A 328 16.73 3.00 -9.65
C SER A 328 17.22 4.34 -10.23
N PRO A 329 16.73 4.78 -11.40
CA PRO A 329 17.24 5.97 -12.10
C PRO A 329 17.30 7.24 -11.26
N SER A 330 16.27 7.53 -10.45
CA SER A 330 16.23 8.72 -9.61
C SER A 330 16.95 8.55 -8.26
N GLY A 331 17.71 7.45 -8.09
CA GLY A 331 18.64 7.26 -6.97
C GLY A 331 18.02 6.66 -5.70
N PRO A 332 18.80 6.62 -4.61
CA PRO A 332 18.48 5.81 -3.43
C PRO A 332 17.27 6.28 -2.63
N LYS A 333 16.81 7.52 -2.83
CA LYS A 333 15.62 8.08 -2.17
C LYS A 333 14.39 8.11 -3.07
N SER A 334 14.46 7.51 -4.27
CA SER A 334 13.35 7.51 -5.24
C SER A 334 12.14 6.68 -4.81
N ALA A 335 12.35 5.75 -3.87
CA ALA A 335 11.34 4.86 -3.31
C ALA A 335 10.54 4.09 -4.40
N PRO A 336 11.14 3.11 -5.09
CA PRO A 336 10.45 2.18 -5.96
C PRO A 336 9.27 1.55 -5.24
N TYR A 337 8.06 1.51 -5.89
CA TYR A 337 6.88 1.07 -5.16
C TYR A 337 5.97 0.15 -5.99
N GLY A 338 4.97 0.69 -6.68
CA GLY A 338 4.09 -0.10 -7.53
C GLY A 338 4.89 -0.76 -8.65
N ILE A 339 4.77 -2.08 -8.84
CA ILE A 339 5.55 -2.85 -9.80
C ILE A 339 4.67 -3.89 -10.48
N SER A 340 4.87 -4.10 -11.77
CA SER A 340 4.23 -5.15 -12.57
C SER A 340 5.19 -5.68 -13.64
N ALA A 341 5.01 -6.93 -14.04
CA ALA A 341 5.65 -7.51 -15.21
C ALA A 341 4.69 -7.46 -16.41
N ILE A 342 5.14 -6.93 -17.53
CA ILE A 342 4.39 -6.86 -18.79
C ILE A 342 5.27 -7.47 -19.89
N HIS A 343 4.89 -8.64 -20.39
CA HIS A 343 5.67 -9.41 -21.36
C HIS A 343 7.15 -9.56 -20.93
N ASP A 344 7.34 -9.95 -19.66
CA ASP A 344 8.63 -10.13 -18.99
C ASP A 344 9.51 -8.86 -18.88
N VAL A 345 8.98 -7.72 -19.19
CA VAL A 345 9.57 -6.41 -18.93
C VAL A 345 9.00 -5.87 -17.62
N ILE A 346 9.87 -5.32 -16.77
CA ILE A 346 9.46 -4.79 -15.47
C ILE A 346 9.11 -3.33 -15.59
N TRP A 347 7.91 -3.00 -15.08
CA TRP A 347 7.39 -1.64 -14.98
C TRP A 347 7.12 -1.30 -13.54
N TYR A 348 7.60 -0.15 -13.08
CA TYR A 348 7.39 0.28 -11.69
C TYR A 348 7.33 1.80 -11.57
N SER A 349 6.95 2.29 -10.40
CA SER A 349 6.94 3.71 -10.08
C SER A 349 8.06 4.08 -9.12
N GLU A 350 8.70 5.24 -9.32
CA GLU A 350 9.47 5.91 -8.29
C GLU A 350 8.57 6.93 -7.59
N SER A 351 8.16 6.62 -6.37
CA SER A 351 7.04 7.32 -5.70
C SER A 351 7.46 8.46 -4.77
N GLU A 352 8.76 8.68 -4.60
CA GLU A 352 9.30 9.81 -3.85
C GLU A 352 10.21 10.71 -4.71
N SER A 353 10.39 10.44 -6.00
CA SER A 353 10.95 11.43 -6.94
C SER A 353 9.96 12.58 -7.19
N SER A 354 10.45 13.72 -7.63
CA SER A 354 9.61 14.88 -7.96
C SER A 354 9.89 15.36 -9.40
N PRO A 355 8.90 15.23 -10.32
CA PRO A 355 7.65 14.45 -10.20
C PRO A 355 7.91 12.95 -9.99
N ASN A 356 6.88 12.18 -9.61
CA ASN A 356 7.00 10.72 -9.65
C ASN A 356 7.23 10.25 -11.09
N THR A 357 7.86 9.10 -11.26
CA THR A 357 8.15 8.54 -12.59
C THR A 357 7.51 7.16 -12.78
N VAL A 358 7.25 6.84 -14.03
CA VAL A 358 7.09 5.46 -14.50
C VAL A 358 8.44 5.01 -15.01
N VAL A 359 8.90 3.86 -14.57
CA VAL A 359 10.16 3.27 -14.98
C VAL A 359 9.90 1.93 -15.67
N ARG A 360 10.57 1.71 -16.80
CA ARG A 360 10.67 0.44 -17.52
C ARG A 360 12.08 -0.10 -17.33
N PHE A 361 12.20 -1.36 -16.97
CA PHE A 361 13.46 -2.10 -16.97
C PHE A 361 13.33 -3.33 -17.85
N ASP A 362 14.23 -3.50 -18.79
CA ASP A 362 14.28 -4.66 -19.68
C ASP A 362 15.32 -5.66 -19.14
N PRO A 363 14.88 -6.82 -18.62
CA PRO A 363 15.80 -7.81 -18.05
C PRO A 363 16.79 -8.42 -19.04
N LYS A 364 16.48 -8.40 -20.35
CA LYS A 364 17.34 -8.97 -21.38
C LYS A 364 18.54 -8.07 -21.71
N THR A 365 18.32 -6.76 -21.63
CA THR A 365 19.35 -5.76 -21.95
C THR A 365 19.91 -5.04 -20.73
N GLU A 366 19.26 -5.25 -19.57
CA GLU A 366 19.53 -4.56 -18.31
C GLU A 366 19.47 -3.03 -18.43
N ARG A 367 18.60 -2.52 -19.31
CA ARG A 367 18.46 -1.08 -19.57
C ARG A 367 17.18 -0.53 -18.99
N PHE A 368 17.31 0.67 -18.43
CA PHE A 368 16.21 1.49 -17.96
C PHE A 368 15.69 2.44 -19.05
N GLN A 369 14.40 2.74 -18.96
CA GLN A 369 13.76 3.94 -19.50
C GLN A 369 12.83 4.50 -18.42
N SER A 370 12.67 5.81 -18.35
CA SER A 370 11.76 6.43 -17.39
C SER A 370 11.13 7.69 -17.93
N TRP A 371 9.93 7.99 -17.44
CA TRP A 371 9.13 9.13 -17.85
C TRP A 371 8.50 9.77 -16.62
N ALA A 372 8.53 11.10 -16.56
CA ALA A 372 7.81 11.87 -15.57
C ALA A 372 6.29 11.67 -15.71
N ILE A 373 5.58 11.52 -14.59
CA ILE A 373 4.12 11.50 -14.58
C ILE A 373 3.63 12.94 -14.70
N PRO A 374 2.81 13.29 -15.72
CA PRO A 374 2.51 14.69 -16.04
C PRO A 374 1.81 15.48 -14.94
N ASP A 375 0.93 14.83 -14.15
CA ASP A 375 0.25 15.45 -13.01
C ASP A 375 1.05 15.37 -11.69
N GLY A 376 2.31 14.92 -11.77
CA GLY A 376 3.19 14.72 -10.65
C GLY A 376 3.06 13.36 -9.96
N GLY A 377 1.99 12.59 -10.23
CA GLY A 377 1.70 11.28 -9.64
C GLY A 377 1.47 11.31 -8.13
N ASN A 378 2.36 11.89 -7.43
CA ASN A 378 2.44 12.13 -5.98
C ASN A 378 1.88 10.98 -5.15
N ILE A 379 2.73 9.96 -5.07
CA ILE A 379 2.67 8.64 -4.49
C ILE A 379 1.77 7.67 -5.28
N VAL A 380 2.40 7.00 -6.26
CA VAL A 380 1.86 5.80 -6.91
C VAL A 380 2.14 4.59 -6.03
N ARG A 381 1.10 4.00 -5.44
CA ARG A 381 1.27 2.96 -4.40
C ARG A 381 1.18 1.55 -4.92
N ASN A 382 0.38 1.35 -5.95
CA ASN A 382 0.21 0.09 -6.62
C ASN A 382 -0.08 0.30 -8.10
N THR A 383 0.03 -0.77 -8.87
CA THR A 383 -0.14 -0.76 -10.31
C THR A 383 -0.96 -1.98 -10.74
N SER A 384 -1.55 -1.91 -11.90
CA SER A 384 -2.25 -3.03 -12.55
C SER A 384 -1.91 -3.07 -14.03
N VAL A 385 -2.17 -4.19 -14.67
CA VAL A 385 -1.94 -4.39 -16.10
C VAL A 385 -3.26 -4.68 -16.78
N THR A 386 -3.56 -3.97 -17.87
CA THR A 386 -4.76 -4.26 -18.67
C THR A 386 -4.59 -5.56 -19.46
N PRO A 387 -5.69 -6.22 -19.86
CA PRO A 387 -5.61 -7.44 -20.68
C PRO A 387 -4.82 -7.27 -22.00
N ASP A 388 -4.76 -6.05 -22.54
CA ASP A 388 -4.00 -5.70 -23.74
C ASP A 388 -2.59 -5.16 -23.47
N GLY A 389 -2.10 -5.29 -22.21
CA GLY A 389 -0.71 -5.03 -21.85
C GLY A 389 -0.36 -3.57 -21.54
N ASN A 390 -1.34 -2.73 -21.21
CA ASN A 390 -1.07 -1.37 -20.75
C ASN A 390 -0.94 -1.30 -19.22
N PHE A 391 -0.31 -0.24 -18.71
CA PHE A 391 0.00 -0.07 -17.31
C PHE A 391 -0.96 0.92 -16.65
N VAL A 392 -1.49 0.60 -15.49
CA VAL A 392 -2.48 1.42 -14.78
C VAL A 392 -1.92 1.85 -13.44
N LEU A 393 -2.07 3.14 -13.13
CA LEU A 393 -1.60 3.77 -11.89
C LEU A 393 -2.76 4.36 -11.12
N ALA A 394 -2.65 4.36 -9.80
CA ALA A 394 -3.49 5.14 -8.90
C ALA A 394 -2.63 6.19 -8.18
N ASN A 395 -2.93 7.47 -8.42
CA ASN A 395 -2.13 8.60 -7.95
C ASN A 395 -2.80 9.24 -6.73
N SER A 396 -2.31 8.92 -5.55
CA SER A 396 -3.03 9.14 -4.29
C SER A 396 -3.30 10.60 -3.94
N LEU A 397 -2.31 11.49 -4.01
CA LEU A 397 -2.48 12.89 -3.58
C LEU A 397 -3.04 13.82 -4.65
N VAL A 398 -2.82 13.47 -5.92
CA VAL A 398 -3.42 14.22 -7.04
C VAL A 398 -4.82 13.73 -7.39
N ASN A 399 -5.26 12.63 -6.75
CA ASN A 399 -6.63 12.11 -6.82
C ASN A 399 -7.03 11.67 -8.24
N THR A 400 -6.11 10.99 -8.96
CA THR A 400 -6.31 10.53 -10.34
C THR A 400 -6.06 9.03 -10.50
N VAL A 401 -6.65 8.45 -11.55
CA VAL A 401 -6.28 7.14 -12.10
C VAL A 401 -5.69 7.39 -13.47
N THR A 402 -4.54 6.77 -13.77
CA THR A 402 -3.80 6.98 -15.03
C THR A 402 -3.62 5.69 -15.79
N LEU A 403 -3.94 5.71 -17.07
CA LEU A 403 -3.59 4.67 -18.03
C LEU A 403 -2.34 5.09 -18.80
N VAL A 404 -1.31 4.27 -18.71
CA VAL A 404 -0.08 4.39 -19.49
C VAL A 404 -0.19 3.44 -20.66
N LYS A 405 -0.37 3.97 -21.86
CA LYS A 405 -0.41 3.18 -23.08
C LYS A 405 1.00 2.83 -23.53
N ILE A 406 1.23 1.54 -23.69
CA ILE A 406 2.50 0.96 -24.13
C ILE A 406 2.30 0.46 -25.57
N PRO A 407 3.13 0.88 -26.55
CA PRO A 407 3.05 0.35 -27.91
C PRO A 407 3.35 -1.15 -27.93
N LYS A 408 2.64 -1.87 -28.81
CA LYS A 408 2.86 -3.31 -29.04
C LYS A 408 4.15 -3.56 -29.80
#